data_0d256a189d55c9c5fdaa7304a4d0c0c0
#
_entry.id   0d256a189d55c9c5fdaa7304a4d0c0c0
#
_cell.length_a   1.000
_cell.length_b   1.000
_cell.length_c   1.000
_cell.angle_alpha   90.00
_cell.angle_beta   90.00
_cell.angle_gamma   90.00
#
_symmetry.space_group_name_H-M   'P 1'
#
loop_
_entity.id
_entity.type
_entity.pdbx_description
1 polymer ?
#
loop_
_entity_poly.entity_id
_entity_poly.type
_entity_poly.pdbx_seq_one_letter_code
_entity_poly.pdbx_strand_id
1 'polypeptide(L)'
;MIAVLKPGASPERTQHLIHWLEEQNLGVHVSKGEYQTVLGLIGNTEKVDMEMIQSLDIVESVTRVSDPFKAVNRKFHPEDSVIQAGPASIGGGHFALIAGPCSVETEEQITFVAQEVKKAGAAFLRGGAFKPRTSPYDFQGLGEEGIRLLLEAKKATGLPIVTELMDIRNLDLFEEVDVIQVGARNTQNFDMLKELGKTNKPILLKRGLAGTIKELLMSAEYIMANGNENVILCERGIRTYESTYTRNTLDLSVVPVLKGLTHLPVVVDPSHGTGHAYLVEPMAMAAAAAGADGIMIEVHNDPPHALCDGAQSLTPEQFAQTARRIFRIREAMQE
;
A
#
# COMPACT_ATOMS: atom_id res chain seq x y z
N MET A 1 -5.23 20.73 12.51
CA MET A 1 -5.23 20.77 13.99
C MET A 1 -5.76 19.46 14.51
N ILE A 2 -5.29 19.00 15.64
CA ILE A 2 -5.75 17.76 16.29
C ILE A 2 -6.23 18.11 17.68
N ALA A 3 -7.41 17.60 18.08
CA ALA A 3 -7.86 17.58 19.46
C ALA A 3 -7.94 16.13 19.94
N VAL A 4 -7.23 15.80 21.01
CA VAL A 4 -7.28 14.49 21.67
C VAL A 4 -8.29 14.56 22.79
N LEU A 5 -9.24 13.64 22.81
CA LEU A 5 -10.25 13.58 23.86
C LEU A 5 -9.76 12.73 25.04
N LYS A 6 -10.19 13.09 26.24
CA LYS A 6 -9.90 12.30 27.45
C LYS A 6 -10.55 10.92 27.37
N PRO A 7 -9.90 9.89 27.94
CA PRO A 7 -10.53 8.58 28.07
C PRO A 7 -11.90 8.67 28.75
N GLY A 8 -12.92 8.06 28.15
CA GLY A 8 -14.28 8.10 28.68
C GLY A 8 -15.07 9.40 28.39
N ALA A 9 -14.59 10.24 27.46
CA ALA A 9 -15.34 11.40 27.01
C ALA A 9 -16.76 11.02 26.58
N SER A 10 -17.78 11.77 27.06
CA SER A 10 -19.17 11.50 26.75
C SER A 10 -19.45 11.55 25.24
N PRO A 11 -20.07 10.51 24.66
CA PRO A 11 -20.43 10.50 23.23
C PRO A 11 -21.29 11.71 22.83
N GLU A 12 -22.22 12.14 23.67
CA GLU A 12 -23.08 13.29 23.43
C GLU A 12 -22.27 14.59 23.36
N ARG A 13 -21.35 14.82 24.32
CA ARG A 13 -20.47 15.99 24.32
C ARG A 13 -19.49 15.98 23.18
N THR A 14 -18.98 14.80 22.81
CA THR A 14 -18.14 14.62 21.63
C THR A 14 -18.89 15.03 20.37
N GLN A 15 -20.14 14.60 20.22
CA GLN A 15 -20.95 14.96 19.05
C GLN A 15 -21.28 16.45 19.01
N HIS A 16 -21.54 17.08 20.16
CA HIS A 16 -21.72 18.54 20.23
C HIS A 16 -20.47 19.30 19.80
N LEU A 17 -19.27 18.85 20.23
CA LEU A 17 -18.02 19.47 19.80
C LEU A 17 -17.81 19.31 18.28
N ILE A 18 -18.07 18.13 17.74
CA ILE A 18 -17.96 17.87 16.30
C ILE A 18 -18.89 18.82 15.53
N HIS A 19 -20.15 18.88 15.90
CA HIS A 19 -21.15 19.74 15.24
C HIS A 19 -20.75 21.22 15.30
N TRP A 20 -20.30 21.68 16.48
CA TRP A 20 -19.82 23.06 16.62
C TRP A 20 -18.61 23.37 15.71
N LEU A 21 -17.67 22.41 15.55
CA LEU A 21 -16.52 22.56 14.64
C LEU A 21 -16.95 22.57 13.17
N GLU A 22 -17.93 21.77 12.78
CA GLU A 22 -18.51 21.75 11.44
C GLU A 22 -19.23 23.06 11.11
N GLU A 23 -19.93 23.66 12.06
CA GLU A 23 -20.53 25.01 11.90
C GLU A 23 -19.48 26.10 11.65
N GLN A 24 -18.23 25.89 12.10
CA GLN A 24 -17.09 26.78 11.79
C GLN A 24 -16.48 26.50 10.40
N ASN A 25 -17.15 25.74 9.53
CA ASN A 25 -16.68 25.30 8.21
C ASN A 25 -15.39 24.47 8.26
N LEU A 26 -15.22 23.65 9.30
CA LEU A 26 -14.13 22.68 9.42
C LEU A 26 -14.66 21.28 9.14
N GLY A 27 -13.90 20.51 8.35
CA GLY A 27 -14.10 19.07 8.30
C GLY A 27 -13.57 18.45 9.60
N VAL A 28 -14.29 17.46 10.16
CA VAL A 28 -13.85 16.73 11.34
C VAL A 28 -13.70 15.26 11.01
N HIS A 29 -12.46 14.78 11.03
CA HIS A 29 -12.16 13.36 10.95
C HIS A 29 -12.11 12.79 12.37
N VAL A 30 -12.89 11.74 12.65
CA VAL A 30 -12.95 11.11 13.97
C VAL A 30 -12.24 9.77 13.94
N SER A 31 -11.10 9.68 14.62
CA SER A 31 -10.40 8.42 14.84
C SER A 31 -10.72 7.91 16.24
N LYS A 32 -11.38 6.74 16.33
CA LYS A 32 -11.71 6.07 17.59
C LYS A 32 -10.72 4.94 17.80
N GLY A 33 -9.74 5.15 18.68
CA GLY A 33 -8.86 4.12 19.16
C GLY A 33 -9.45 3.35 20.36
N GLU A 34 -8.76 2.29 20.78
CA GLU A 34 -9.17 1.49 21.94
C GLU A 34 -9.18 2.30 23.24
N TYR A 35 -8.27 3.25 23.39
CA TYR A 35 -8.06 4.03 24.63
C TYR A 35 -8.45 5.49 24.49
N GLN A 36 -8.39 6.07 23.31
CA GLN A 36 -8.61 7.49 23.07
C GLN A 36 -9.35 7.77 21.77
N THR A 37 -10.09 8.88 21.72
CA THR A 37 -10.67 9.42 20.49
C THR A 37 -9.89 10.67 20.08
N VAL A 38 -9.52 10.73 18.80
CA VAL A 38 -8.81 11.86 18.20
C VAL A 38 -9.70 12.53 17.18
N LEU A 39 -9.87 13.85 17.29
CA LEU A 39 -10.58 14.67 16.32
C LEU A 39 -9.55 15.41 15.44
N GLY A 40 -9.47 15.01 14.17
CA GLY A 40 -8.65 15.67 13.17
C GLY A 40 -9.42 16.81 12.50
N LEU A 41 -9.01 18.06 12.69
CA LEU A 41 -9.68 19.23 12.13
C LEU A 41 -9.04 19.59 10.78
N ILE A 42 -9.86 19.56 9.72
CA ILE A 42 -9.47 19.80 8.33
C ILE A 42 -10.08 21.11 7.85
N GLY A 43 -9.29 21.95 7.20
CA GLY A 43 -9.70 23.27 6.74
C GLY A 43 -8.84 24.40 7.28
N ASN A 44 -9.37 25.64 7.26
CA ASN A 44 -8.62 26.80 7.75
C ASN A 44 -8.69 26.88 9.28
N THR A 45 -7.80 26.12 9.93
CA THR A 45 -7.72 26.06 11.40
C THR A 45 -6.96 27.25 12.02
N GLU A 46 -6.46 28.21 11.23
CA GLU A 46 -5.75 29.39 11.75
C GLU A 46 -6.65 30.29 12.61
N LYS A 47 -7.93 30.35 12.25
CA LYS A 47 -8.94 31.15 12.95
C LYS A 47 -9.53 30.46 14.19
N VAL A 48 -9.19 29.19 14.39
CA VAL A 48 -9.73 28.42 15.52
C VAL A 48 -8.97 28.77 16.78
N ASP A 49 -9.72 29.13 17.82
CA ASP A 49 -9.17 29.40 19.14
C ASP A 49 -8.80 28.07 19.82
N MET A 50 -7.48 27.80 19.86
CA MET A 50 -6.94 26.59 20.48
C MET A 50 -7.17 26.55 21.98
N GLU A 51 -7.07 27.71 22.66
CA GLU A 51 -7.20 27.80 24.12
C GLU A 51 -8.64 27.47 24.53
N MET A 52 -9.60 27.95 23.73
CA MET A 52 -11.01 27.63 23.94
C MET A 52 -11.28 26.11 23.83
N ILE A 53 -10.79 25.45 22.76
CA ILE A 53 -10.97 23.98 22.61
C ILE A 53 -10.23 23.25 23.73
N GLN A 54 -9.02 23.67 24.07
CA GLN A 54 -8.22 23.09 25.15
C GLN A 54 -8.89 23.20 26.51
N SER A 55 -9.71 24.24 26.74
CA SER A 55 -10.42 24.47 28.00
C SER A 55 -11.62 23.56 28.21
N LEU A 56 -12.08 22.86 27.18
CA LEU A 56 -13.22 21.94 27.27
C LEU A 56 -12.85 20.73 28.13
N ASP A 57 -13.73 20.39 29.06
CA ASP A 57 -13.51 19.31 30.02
C ASP A 57 -13.30 17.93 29.43
N ILE A 58 -13.82 17.68 28.21
CA ILE A 58 -13.65 16.44 27.44
C ILE A 58 -12.34 16.39 26.65
N VAL A 59 -11.62 17.50 26.53
CA VAL A 59 -10.39 17.60 25.72
C VAL A 59 -9.16 17.41 26.62
N GLU A 60 -8.26 16.53 26.20
CA GLU A 60 -6.97 16.30 26.86
C GLU A 60 -5.90 17.25 26.34
N SER A 61 -5.81 17.34 25.00
CA SER A 61 -4.81 18.20 24.35
C SER A 61 -5.26 18.70 22.99
N VAL A 62 -4.75 19.86 22.58
CA VAL A 62 -4.93 20.41 21.23
C VAL A 62 -3.56 20.76 20.65
N THR A 63 -3.30 20.32 19.42
CA THR A 63 -2.02 20.55 18.74
C THR A 63 -2.24 21.01 17.29
N ARG A 64 -1.51 22.04 16.85
CA ARG A 64 -1.47 22.39 15.44
C ARG A 64 -0.53 21.45 14.70
N VAL A 65 -1.03 20.84 13.63
CA VAL A 65 -0.23 20.00 12.74
C VAL A 65 0.13 20.80 11.51
N SER A 66 1.42 21.02 11.31
CA SER A 66 1.97 21.74 10.17
C SER A 66 2.19 20.86 8.93
N ASP A 67 2.08 19.52 9.08
CA ASP A 67 2.26 18.60 7.97
C ASP A 67 1.17 18.83 6.90
N PRO A 68 1.55 18.81 5.59
CA PRO A 68 0.61 19.07 4.50
C PRO A 68 -0.41 17.95 4.27
N PHE A 69 -0.16 16.73 4.78
CA PHE A 69 -1.06 15.58 4.76
C PHE A 69 -1.75 15.43 6.12
N LYS A 70 -3.03 15.04 6.12
CA LYS A 70 -3.89 14.97 7.30
C LYS A 70 -4.42 13.55 7.51
N ALA A 71 -5.21 13.02 6.57
CA ALA A 71 -5.81 11.71 6.67
C ALA A 71 -4.77 10.60 6.83
N VAL A 72 -3.66 10.65 6.08
CA VAL A 72 -2.56 9.68 6.18
C VAL A 72 -1.66 9.87 7.39
N ASN A 73 -1.81 10.95 8.16
CA ASN A 73 -0.88 11.31 9.24
C ASN A 73 -1.16 10.52 10.50
N ARG A 74 -0.15 9.83 11.05
CA ARG A 74 -0.27 9.07 12.30
C ARG A 74 -0.78 9.91 13.47
N LYS A 75 -0.54 11.22 13.48
CA LYS A 75 -1.07 12.12 14.52
C LYS A 75 -2.59 12.22 14.49
N PHE A 76 -3.23 12.03 13.32
CA PHE A 76 -4.69 12.01 13.16
C PHE A 76 -5.28 10.61 13.39
N HIS A 77 -4.51 9.58 13.11
CA HIS A 77 -4.87 8.18 13.29
C HIS A 77 -3.71 7.45 13.98
N PRO A 78 -3.63 7.43 15.31
CA PRO A 78 -2.48 6.90 16.05
C PRO A 78 -2.25 5.40 15.89
N GLU A 79 -3.31 4.62 15.71
CA GLU A 79 -3.26 3.17 15.56
C GLU A 79 -2.92 2.76 14.13
N ASP A 80 -2.24 1.62 13.97
CA ASP A 80 -1.95 1.08 12.64
C ASP A 80 -3.23 0.64 11.92
N SER A 81 -3.37 1.02 10.66
CA SER A 81 -4.47 0.55 9.83
C SER A 81 -4.29 -0.91 9.44
N VAL A 82 -5.39 -1.64 9.44
CA VAL A 82 -5.50 -3.00 8.88
C VAL A 82 -6.32 -2.94 7.61
N ILE A 83 -5.71 -3.26 6.48
CA ILE A 83 -6.38 -3.28 5.19
C ILE A 83 -6.82 -4.70 4.88
N GLN A 84 -8.13 -4.90 4.78
CA GLN A 84 -8.75 -6.18 4.45
C GLN A 84 -8.98 -6.29 2.93
N ALA A 85 -8.53 -7.40 2.32
CA ALA A 85 -8.81 -7.70 0.92
C ALA A 85 -9.16 -9.18 0.77
N GLY A 86 -10.44 -9.47 0.56
CA GLY A 86 -10.95 -10.84 0.60
C GLY A 86 -10.63 -11.53 1.94
N PRO A 87 -10.02 -12.74 1.91
CA PRO A 87 -9.66 -13.47 3.13
C PRO A 87 -8.34 -12.99 3.77
N ALA A 88 -7.60 -12.10 3.14
CA ALA A 88 -6.28 -11.65 3.59
C ALA A 88 -6.31 -10.24 4.19
N SER A 89 -5.40 -9.99 5.12
CA SER A 89 -5.21 -8.69 5.78
C SER A 89 -3.75 -8.27 5.70
N ILE A 90 -3.49 -6.96 5.74
CA ILE A 90 -2.16 -6.37 5.76
C ILE A 90 -2.13 -5.14 6.66
N GLY A 91 -1.05 -4.96 7.44
CA GLY A 91 -0.92 -3.89 8.44
C GLY A 91 -1.46 -4.28 9.82
N GLY A 92 -1.21 -3.47 10.84
CA GLY A 92 -1.66 -3.72 12.21
C GLY A 92 -1.20 -5.06 12.78
N GLY A 93 0.03 -5.49 12.46
CA GLY A 93 0.58 -6.78 12.86
C GLY A 93 0.38 -7.91 11.84
N HIS A 94 -0.55 -7.77 10.90
CA HIS A 94 -0.75 -8.72 9.79
C HIS A 94 0.32 -8.52 8.72
N PHE A 95 1.13 -9.56 8.51
CA PHE A 95 2.18 -9.58 7.50
C PHE A 95 1.75 -10.36 6.27
N ALA A 96 1.97 -9.81 5.06
CA ALA A 96 1.56 -10.45 3.81
C ALA A 96 2.70 -10.63 2.81
N LEU A 97 2.80 -11.83 2.23
CA LEU A 97 3.57 -12.06 1.01
C LEU A 97 2.64 -11.90 -0.20
N ILE A 98 3.04 -11.01 -1.13
CA ILE A 98 2.35 -10.73 -2.38
C ILE A 98 3.24 -11.29 -3.49
N ALA A 99 2.82 -12.36 -4.16
CA ALA A 99 3.69 -13.07 -5.10
C ALA A 99 2.96 -13.46 -6.39
N GLY A 100 3.71 -13.52 -7.49
CA GLY A 100 3.20 -13.90 -8.81
C GLY A 100 4.00 -13.27 -9.95
N PRO A 101 3.65 -13.53 -11.22
CA PRO A 101 4.46 -13.10 -12.36
C PRO A 101 4.39 -11.59 -12.58
N CYS A 102 5.42 -11.01 -13.22
CA CYS A 102 5.41 -9.61 -13.67
C CYS A 102 4.22 -9.34 -14.58
N SER A 103 4.01 -10.20 -15.58
CA SER A 103 2.88 -10.18 -16.50
C SER A 103 2.15 -11.52 -16.53
N VAL A 104 0.84 -11.45 -16.73
CA VAL A 104 0.05 -12.62 -17.10
C VAL A 104 0.31 -12.89 -18.58
N GLU A 105 0.75 -14.11 -18.91
CA GLU A 105 1.18 -14.49 -20.25
C GLU A 105 0.33 -15.59 -20.86
N THR A 106 0.03 -16.63 -20.07
CA THR A 106 -0.87 -17.74 -20.44
C THR A 106 -1.67 -18.22 -19.24
N GLU A 107 -2.72 -18.99 -19.48
CA GLU A 107 -3.52 -19.63 -18.43
C GLU A 107 -2.68 -20.63 -17.64
N GLU A 108 -1.85 -21.44 -18.32
CA GLU A 108 -0.98 -22.42 -17.66
C GLU A 108 0.04 -21.74 -16.75
N GLN A 109 0.67 -20.64 -17.22
CA GLN A 109 1.64 -19.90 -16.44
C GLN A 109 1.02 -19.37 -15.14
N ILE A 110 -0.09 -18.61 -15.25
CA ILE A 110 -0.67 -17.94 -14.07
C ILE A 110 -1.27 -18.94 -13.08
N THR A 111 -1.91 -20.01 -13.58
CA THR A 111 -2.49 -21.05 -12.73
C THR A 111 -1.41 -21.82 -11.99
N PHE A 112 -0.35 -22.23 -12.67
CA PHE A 112 0.78 -22.93 -12.06
C PHE A 112 1.45 -22.05 -10.99
N VAL A 113 1.82 -20.81 -11.34
CA VAL A 113 2.48 -19.88 -10.41
C VAL A 113 1.57 -19.61 -9.20
N ALA A 114 0.28 -19.37 -9.40
CA ALA A 114 -0.67 -19.14 -8.30
C ALA A 114 -0.73 -20.30 -7.30
N GLN A 115 -0.73 -21.54 -7.79
CA GLN A 115 -0.72 -22.73 -6.94
C GLN A 115 0.57 -22.84 -6.12
N GLU A 116 1.73 -22.61 -6.78
CA GLU A 116 3.03 -22.73 -6.12
C GLU A 116 3.27 -21.62 -5.08
N VAL A 117 2.92 -20.37 -5.40
CA VAL A 117 3.07 -19.29 -4.42
C VAL A 117 2.13 -19.43 -3.23
N LYS A 118 0.90 -19.97 -3.45
CA LYS A 118 -0.02 -20.32 -2.36
C LYS A 118 0.57 -21.37 -1.43
N LYS A 119 1.11 -22.47 -1.98
CA LYS A 119 1.77 -23.54 -1.19
C LYS A 119 2.94 -22.99 -0.36
N ALA A 120 3.63 -21.98 -0.88
CA ALA A 120 4.75 -21.35 -0.20
C ALA A 120 4.34 -20.28 0.84
N GLY A 121 3.03 -20.01 1.02
CA GLY A 121 2.50 -19.08 2.02
C GLY A 121 2.26 -17.67 1.54
N ALA A 122 2.14 -17.44 0.23
CA ALA A 122 1.67 -16.16 -0.27
C ALA A 122 0.22 -15.89 0.18
N ALA A 123 -0.05 -14.66 0.62
CA ALA A 123 -1.37 -14.18 1.00
C ALA A 123 -2.13 -13.57 -0.18
N PHE A 124 -1.42 -13.07 -1.19
CA PHE A 124 -1.96 -12.46 -2.39
C PHE A 124 -1.29 -12.98 -3.64
N LEU A 125 -2.06 -13.12 -4.72
CA LEU A 125 -1.56 -13.33 -6.06
C LEU A 125 -1.40 -11.97 -6.75
N ARG A 126 -0.20 -11.65 -7.27
CA ARG A 126 0.00 -10.50 -8.14
C ARG A 126 0.22 -10.94 -9.58
N GLY A 127 -0.19 -10.12 -10.52
CA GLY A 127 0.08 -10.31 -11.94
C GLY A 127 -0.33 -9.07 -12.72
N GLY A 128 0.48 -8.62 -13.68
CA GLY A 128 0.13 -7.49 -14.54
C GLY A 128 -0.69 -7.93 -15.74
N ALA A 129 -1.94 -7.50 -15.84
CA ALA A 129 -2.76 -7.67 -17.03
C ALA A 129 -2.44 -6.61 -18.11
N PHE A 130 -2.14 -5.40 -17.66
CA PHE A 130 -1.68 -4.27 -18.47
C PHE A 130 -0.22 -3.96 -18.12
N LYS A 131 0.60 -3.57 -19.11
CA LYS A 131 2.04 -3.30 -18.88
C LYS A 131 2.45 -1.92 -19.40
N PRO A 132 2.95 -1.02 -18.52
CA PRO A 132 3.50 0.26 -18.92
C PRO A 132 4.90 0.04 -19.53
N ARG A 133 5.01 0.15 -20.84
CA ARG A 133 6.28 -0.07 -21.56
C ARG A 133 6.84 1.25 -22.09
N THR A 134 8.18 1.37 -22.04
CA THR A 134 8.87 2.51 -22.64
C THR A 134 8.84 2.42 -24.18
N SER A 135 8.95 1.20 -24.71
CA SER A 135 8.83 0.94 -26.14
C SER A 135 7.40 0.49 -26.49
N PRO A 136 6.77 1.04 -27.53
CA PRO A 136 5.45 0.59 -27.99
C PRO A 136 5.48 -0.80 -28.66
N TYR A 137 6.66 -1.31 -28.96
CA TYR A 137 6.86 -2.63 -29.58
C TYR A 137 7.02 -3.76 -28.55
N ASP A 138 7.21 -3.43 -27.29
CA ASP A 138 7.29 -4.41 -26.20
C ASP A 138 5.91 -4.99 -25.89
N PHE A 139 5.87 -6.16 -25.23
CA PHE A 139 4.63 -6.79 -24.79
C PHE A 139 3.83 -5.85 -23.87
N GLN A 140 2.61 -5.51 -24.27
CA GLN A 140 1.75 -4.53 -23.58
C GLN A 140 0.85 -5.15 -22.51
N GLY A 141 0.92 -6.48 -22.31
CA GLY A 141 -0.01 -7.25 -21.49
C GLY A 141 -1.19 -7.79 -22.31
N LEU A 142 -1.96 -8.69 -21.70
CA LEU A 142 -3.15 -9.29 -22.31
C LEU A 142 -4.43 -8.45 -22.13
N GLY A 143 -4.35 -7.34 -21.38
CA GLY A 143 -5.51 -6.48 -21.12
C GLY A 143 -6.64 -7.21 -20.39
N GLU A 144 -7.86 -7.09 -20.88
CA GLU A 144 -9.05 -7.73 -20.31
C GLU A 144 -8.90 -9.25 -20.16
N GLU A 145 -8.30 -9.92 -21.14
CA GLU A 145 -8.01 -11.36 -21.07
C GLU A 145 -7.07 -11.68 -19.89
N GLY A 146 -6.08 -10.83 -19.62
CA GLY A 146 -5.19 -10.98 -18.46
C GLY A 146 -5.95 -10.86 -17.13
N ILE A 147 -6.95 -9.97 -17.04
CA ILE A 147 -7.85 -9.90 -15.87
C ILE A 147 -8.66 -11.18 -15.73
N ARG A 148 -9.25 -11.68 -16.83
CA ARG A 148 -10.01 -12.93 -16.82
C ARG A 148 -9.17 -14.10 -16.30
N LEU A 149 -7.94 -14.25 -16.79
CA LEU A 149 -7.03 -15.31 -16.36
C LEU A 149 -6.63 -15.18 -14.88
N LEU A 150 -6.44 -13.96 -14.37
CA LEU A 150 -6.23 -13.73 -12.93
C LEU A 150 -7.43 -14.17 -12.10
N LEU A 151 -8.64 -13.87 -12.55
CA LEU A 151 -9.88 -14.28 -11.86
C LEU A 151 -10.05 -15.81 -11.85
N GLU A 152 -9.68 -16.51 -12.91
CA GLU A 152 -9.68 -17.98 -12.93
C GLU A 152 -8.63 -18.55 -11.93
N ALA A 153 -7.42 -17.97 -11.89
CA ALA A 153 -6.41 -18.35 -10.91
C ALA A 153 -6.86 -18.07 -9.47
N LYS A 154 -7.58 -16.95 -9.22
CA LYS A 154 -8.23 -16.64 -7.94
C LYS A 154 -9.24 -17.72 -7.57
N LYS A 155 -10.13 -18.13 -8.48
CA LYS A 155 -11.12 -19.20 -8.23
C LYS A 155 -10.44 -20.52 -7.88
N ALA A 156 -9.36 -20.87 -8.58
CA ALA A 156 -8.62 -22.11 -8.36
C ALA A 156 -7.85 -22.14 -7.03
N THR A 157 -7.37 -20.98 -6.57
CA THR A 157 -6.48 -20.92 -5.39
C THR A 157 -7.12 -20.27 -4.16
N GLY A 158 -8.12 -19.41 -4.32
CA GLY A 158 -8.67 -18.57 -3.26
C GLY A 158 -7.77 -17.39 -2.87
N LEU A 159 -6.65 -17.15 -3.57
CA LEU A 159 -5.79 -16.00 -3.32
C LEU A 159 -6.45 -14.71 -3.84
N PRO A 160 -6.59 -13.67 -3.03
CA PRO A 160 -7.00 -12.35 -3.52
C PRO A 160 -5.96 -11.78 -4.50
N ILE A 161 -6.45 -11.00 -5.46
CA ILE A 161 -5.65 -10.49 -6.59
C ILE A 161 -5.17 -9.07 -6.32
N VAL A 162 -3.88 -8.81 -6.64
CA VAL A 162 -3.29 -7.49 -6.79
C VAL A 162 -2.89 -7.29 -8.25
N THR A 163 -3.48 -6.33 -8.96
CA THR A 163 -3.11 -6.01 -10.34
C THR A 163 -3.13 -4.52 -10.62
N GLU A 164 -2.29 -4.07 -11.57
CA GLU A 164 -2.09 -2.65 -11.87
C GLU A 164 -3.20 -2.10 -12.78
N LEU A 165 -3.84 -1.01 -12.34
CA LEU A 165 -4.67 -0.17 -13.19
C LEU A 165 -3.80 0.93 -13.82
N MET A 166 -3.74 0.96 -15.14
CA MET A 166 -2.94 1.94 -15.87
C MET A 166 -3.75 3.15 -16.34
N ASP A 167 -5.03 2.94 -16.64
CA ASP A 167 -5.95 3.95 -17.16
C ASP A 167 -7.29 3.83 -16.44
N ILE A 168 -7.78 4.95 -15.90
CA ILE A 168 -9.03 5.00 -15.16
C ILE A 168 -10.25 4.54 -15.98
N ARG A 169 -10.18 4.65 -17.30
CA ARG A 169 -11.24 4.17 -18.22
C ARG A 169 -11.46 2.67 -18.16
N ASN A 170 -10.48 1.92 -17.66
CA ASN A 170 -10.56 0.46 -17.49
C ASN A 170 -11.04 0.05 -16.07
N LEU A 171 -11.46 0.99 -15.23
CA LEU A 171 -11.82 0.70 -13.83
C LEU A 171 -12.93 -0.36 -13.72
N ASP A 172 -13.88 -0.39 -14.63
CA ASP A 172 -14.99 -1.35 -14.65
C ASP A 172 -14.49 -2.81 -14.77
N LEU A 173 -13.34 -3.05 -15.42
CA LEU A 173 -12.73 -4.39 -15.50
C LEU A 173 -12.20 -4.88 -14.14
N PHE A 174 -12.05 -3.98 -13.17
CA PHE A 174 -11.49 -4.28 -11.84
C PHE A 174 -12.54 -4.58 -10.78
N GLU A 175 -13.81 -4.76 -11.16
CA GLU A 175 -14.90 -5.00 -10.21
C GLU A 175 -14.64 -6.21 -9.29
N GLU A 176 -14.11 -7.32 -9.82
CA GLU A 176 -13.78 -8.53 -9.07
C GLU A 176 -12.32 -8.60 -8.57
N VAL A 177 -11.49 -7.59 -8.87
CA VAL A 177 -10.12 -7.46 -8.37
C VAL A 177 -10.14 -7.00 -6.92
N ASP A 178 -9.32 -7.59 -6.06
CA ASP A 178 -9.35 -7.32 -4.61
C ASP A 178 -8.51 -6.10 -4.22
N VAL A 179 -7.38 -5.87 -4.88
CA VAL A 179 -6.48 -4.74 -4.63
C VAL A 179 -6.06 -4.11 -5.96
N ILE A 180 -6.32 -2.83 -6.13
CA ILE A 180 -5.86 -2.07 -7.31
C ILE A 180 -4.46 -1.53 -7.04
N GLN A 181 -3.48 -1.93 -7.86
CA GLN A 181 -2.15 -1.35 -7.81
C GLN A 181 -2.09 -0.08 -8.66
N VAL A 182 -1.54 0.99 -8.08
CA VAL A 182 -1.11 2.20 -8.80
C VAL A 182 0.40 2.12 -8.99
N GLY A 183 0.84 2.00 -10.23
CA GLY A 183 2.25 1.87 -10.59
C GLY A 183 3.04 3.16 -10.35
N ALA A 184 4.37 3.02 -10.24
CA ALA A 184 5.27 4.14 -9.94
C ALA A 184 5.22 5.30 -10.96
N ARG A 185 4.77 5.04 -12.20
CA ARG A 185 4.58 6.07 -13.24
C ARG A 185 3.28 6.86 -13.06
N ASN A 186 2.32 6.32 -12.32
CA ASN A 186 1.00 6.92 -12.06
C ASN A 186 0.84 7.46 -10.64
N THR A 187 1.89 7.43 -9.80
CA THR A 187 1.83 7.91 -8.41
C THR A 187 1.38 9.37 -8.30
N GLN A 188 1.70 10.20 -9.28
CA GLN A 188 1.31 11.61 -9.36
C GLN A 188 0.20 11.88 -10.39
N ASN A 189 -0.49 10.86 -10.86
CA ASN A 189 -1.68 11.04 -11.68
C ASN A 189 -2.87 11.36 -10.76
N PHE A 190 -2.94 12.62 -10.31
CA PHE A 190 -3.89 13.05 -9.29
C PHE A 190 -5.35 12.88 -9.71
N ASP A 191 -5.67 12.97 -10.99
CA ASP A 191 -7.05 12.74 -11.46
C ASP A 191 -7.44 11.26 -11.30
N MET A 192 -6.53 10.33 -11.63
CA MET A 192 -6.72 8.91 -11.35
C MET A 192 -6.84 8.64 -9.84
N LEU A 193 -5.99 9.26 -9.02
CA LEU A 193 -6.02 9.07 -7.56
C LEU A 193 -7.34 9.55 -6.94
N LYS A 194 -7.90 10.67 -7.42
CA LYS A 194 -9.22 11.16 -6.99
C LYS A 194 -10.33 10.17 -7.33
N GLU A 195 -10.32 9.60 -8.53
CA GLU A 195 -11.34 8.60 -8.92
C GLU A 195 -11.22 7.31 -8.10
N LEU A 196 -9.99 6.84 -7.85
CA LEU A 196 -9.74 5.70 -6.96
C LEU A 196 -10.16 6.00 -5.51
N GLY A 197 -10.07 7.25 -5.09
CA GLY A 197 -10.58 7.72 -3.80
C GLY A 197 -12.10 7.61 -3.63
N LYS A 198 -12.86 7.53 -4.72
CA LYS A 198 -14.32 7.32 -4.69
C LYS A 198 -14.71 5.83 -4.61
N THR A 199 -13.75 4.93 -4.75
CA THR A 199 -13.97 3.49 -4.62
C THR A 199 -13.76 3.04 -3.17
N ASN A 200 -14.27 1.85 -2.82
CA ASN A 200 -13.98 1.21 -1.53
C ASN A 200 -12.90 0.12 -1.64
N LYS A 201 -12.25 0.01 -2.81
CA LYS A 201 -11.24 -1.02 -3.05
C LYS A 201 -9.91 -0.64 -2.41
N PRO A 202 -9.20 -1.60 -1.79
CA PRO A 202 -7.83 -1.41 -1.37
C PRO A 202 -6.92 -0.94 -2.53
N ILE A 203 -6.11 0.08 -2.28
CA ILE A 203 -5.19 0.65 -3.26
C ILE A 203 -3.75 0.43 -2.80
N LEU A 204 -2.97 -0.32 -3.57
CA LEU A 204 -1.54 -0.45 -3.35
C LEU A 204 -0.82 0.62 -4.19
N LEU A 205 -0.32 1.64 -3.51
CA LEU A 205 0.31 2.83 -4.11
C LEU A 205 1.83 2.67 -4.11
N LYS A 206 2.43 2.48 -5.28
CA LYS A 206 3.89 2.37 -5.43
C LYS A 206 4.55 3.75 -5.42
N ARG A 207 5.67 3.89 -4.69
CA ARG A 207 6.51 5.09 -4.70
C ARG A 207 6.97 5.41 -6.12
N GLY A 208 6.93 6.67 -6.51
CA GLY A 208 7.41 7.16 -7.79
C GLY A 208 8.92 6.97 -7.95
N LEU A 209 9.39 6.80 -9.20
CA LEU A 209 10.80 6.52 -9.52
C LEU A 209 11.79 7.59 -9.04
N ALA A 210 11.34 8.82 -8.84
CA ALA A 210 12.10 9.94 -8.26
C ALA A 210 11.29 10.63 -7.15
N GLY A 211 10.29 9.92 -6.59
CA GLY A 211 9.38 10.46 -5.59
C GLY A 211 10.00 10.52 -4.20
N THR A 212 9.84 11.65 -3.53
CA THR A 212 10.16 11.82 -2.11
C THR A 212 9.12 11.08 -1.25
N ILE A 213 9.43 10.85 0.01
CA ILE A 213 8.49 10.30 1.01
C ILE A 213 7.26 11.22 1.12
N LYS A 214 7.48 12.54 1.15
CA LYS A 214 6.40 13.53 1.22
C LYS A 214 5.44 13.43 0.02
N GLU A 215 5.96 13.29 -1.19
CA GLU A 215 5.14 13.12 -2.40
C GLU A 215 4.33 11.83 -2.37
N LEU A 216 4.90 10.72 -1.88
CA LEU A 216 4.17 9.46 -1.68
C LEU A 216 3.00 9.65 -0.70
N LEU A 217 3.25 10.29 0.44
CA LEU A 217 2.21 10.57 1.44
C LEU A 217 1.15 11.53 0.91
N MET A 218 1.54 12.54 0.11
CA MET A 218 0.58 13.44 -0.54
C MET A 218 -0.27 12.72 -1.59
N SER A 219 0.29 11.75 -2.32
CA SER A 219 -0.48 10.94 -3.26
C SER A 219 -1.49 10.02 -2.55
N ALA A 220 -1.10 9.44 -1.41
CA ALA A 220 -2.02 8.70 -0.55
C ALA A 220 -3.12 9.63 0.02
N GLU A 221 -2.76 10.85 0.42
CA GLU A 221 -3.74 11.85 0.90
C GLU A 221 -4.78 12.19 -0.17
N TYR A 222 -4.41 12.25 -1.46
CA TYR A 222 -5.37 12.46 -2.56
C TYR A 222 -6.43 11.35 -2.61
N ILE A 223 -6.03 10.10 -2.39
CA ILE A 223 -6.97 8.96 -2.35
C ILE A 223 -7.87 9.08 -1.12
N MET A 224 -7.29 9.25 0.07
CA MET A 224 -8.01 9.25 1.34
C MET A 224 -8.93 10.47 1.48
N ALA A 225 -8.51 11.65 1.03
CA ALA A 225 -9.33 12.87 1.03
C ALA A 225 -10.56 12.79 0.11
N ASN A 226 -10.60 11.82 -0.81
CA ASN A 226 -11.76 11.55 -1.65
C ASN A 226 -12.61 10.37 -1.15
N GLY A 227 -12.33 9.83 0.05
CA GLY A 227 -13.20 8.90 0.77
C GLY A 227 -12.69 7.47 0.92
N ASN A 228 -11.59 7.07 0.27
CA ASN A 228 -11.04 5.72 0.36
C ASN A 228 -9.86 5.66 1.35
N GLU A 229 -10.09 5.10 2.52
CA GLU A 229 -9.07 4.94 3.57
C GLU A 229 -8.24 3.65 3.41
N ASN A 230 -8.56 2.79 2.44
CA ASN A 230 -7.90 1.50 2.24
C ASN A 230 -6.64 1.64 1.37
N VAL A 231 -5.61 2.29 1.88
CA VAL A 231 -4.36 2.53 1.14
C VAL A 231 -3.19 1.75 1.74
N ILE A 232 -2.41 1.10 0.88
CA ILE A 232 -1.18 0.37 1.19
C ILE A 232 -0.04 1.08 0.47
N LEU A 233 0.99 1.50 1.18
CA LEU A 233 2.18 2.11 0.59
C LEU A 233 3.17 1.05 0.14
N CYS A 234 3.86 1.27 -0.99
CA CYS A 234 4.84 0.31 -1.50
C CYS A 234 6.15 1.01 -1.89
N GLU A 235 7.21 0.74 -1.13
CA GLU A 235 8.58 1.05 -1.53
C GLU A 235 9.04 0.08 -2.62
N ARG A 236 9.63 0.60 -3.71
CA ARG A 236 10.06 -0.17 -4.87
C ARG A 236 11.38 0.30 -5.49
N GLY A 237 12.12 1.10 -4.75
CA GLY A 237 13.35 1.75 -5.20
C GLY A 237 13.13 3.05 -5.95
N ILE A 238 14.12 3.90 -5.87
CA ILE A 238 14.20 5.18 -6.56
C ILE A 238 15.41 5.22 -7.49
N ARG A 239 15.33 6.01 -8.54
CA ARG A 239 16.47 6.29 -9.42
C ARG A 239 17.52 7.10 -8.67
N THR A 240 18.75 6.61 -8.73
CA THR A 240 19.93 7.31 -8.19
C THR A 240 21.04 7.32 -9.25
N TYR A 241 22.27 7.59 -8.82
CA TYR A 241 23.43 7.56 -9.70
C TYR A 241 23.83 6.13 -10.11
N GLU A 242 23.53 5.13 -9.23
CA GLU A 242 23.78 3.74 -9.56
C GLU A 242 22.70 3.22 -10.53
N SER A 243 23.15 2.67 -11.64
CA SER A 243 22.28 2.07 -12.66
C SER A 243 22.94 0.87 -13.37
N THR A 244 24.15 0.50 -12.92
CA THR A 244 24.96 -0.58 -13.50
C THR A 244 24.65 -1.91 -12.82
N TYR A 245 24.65 -1.92 -11.49
CA TYR A 245 24.53 -3.14 -10.67
C TYR A 245 23.14 -3.35 -10.09
N THR A 246 22.35 -2.31 -10.02
CA THR A 246 20.94 -2.38 -9.60
C THR A 246 20.07 -1.49 -10.50
N ARG A 247 18.83 -1.91 -10.73
CA ARG A 247 17.88 -1.13 -11.53
C ARG A 247 17.50 0.19 -10.85
N ASN A 248 17.37 0.17 -9.53
CA ASN A 248 17.09 1.30 -8.67
C ASN A 248 17.79 1.09 -7.32
N THR A 249 17.87 2.13 -6.51
CA THR A 249 18.28 2.02 -5.11
C THR A 249 17.06 1.72 -4.27
N LEU A 250 17.00 0.52 -3.68
CA LEU A 250 15.94 0.15 -2.74
C LEU A 250 16.19 0.85 -1.39
N ASP A 251 15.28 1.72 -1.01
CA ASP A 251 15.40 2.55 0.21
C ASP A 251 14.68 1.87 1.38
N LEU A 252 15.38 0.98 2.08
CA LEU A 252 14.80 0.30 3.24
C LEU A 252 14.64 1.21 4.46
N SER A 253 15.36 2.33 4.52
CA SER A 253 15.20 3.33 5.59
C SER A 253 13.83 3.99 5.57
N VAL A 254 13.15 3.96 4.42
CA VAL A 254 11.80 4.51 4.28
C VAL A 254 10.78 3.75 5.13
N VAL A 255 10.98 2.47 5.41
CA VAL A 255 10.03 1.66 6.18
C VAL A 255 9.84 2.24 7.60
N PRO A 256 10.86 2.34 8.47
CA PRO A 256 10.70 2.93 9.79
C PRO A 256 10.31 4.41 9.75
N VAL A 257 10.72 5.17 8.73
CA VAL A 257 10.31 6.57 8.55
C VAL A 257 8.80 6.67 8.29
N LEU A 258 8.26 5.87 7.35
CA LEU A 258 6.82 5.83 7.08
C LEU A 258 6.03 5.36 8.29
N LYS A 259 6.50 4.32 8.99
CA LYS A 259 5.85 3.83 10.23
C LYS A 259 5.76 4.93 11.32
N GLY A 260 6.69 5.88 11.35
CA GLY A 260 6.63 7.05 12.25
C GLY A 260 5.69 8.17 11.77
N LEU A 261 5.50 8.31 10.45
CA LEU A 261 4.73 9.41 9.86
C LEU A 261 3.26 9.07 9.58
N THR A 262 2.98 7.81 9.24
CA THR A 262 1.65 7.35 8.82
C THR A 262 1.23 6.08 9.54
N HIS A 263 -0.07 5.85 9.61
CA HIS A 263 -0.70 4.63 10.11
C HIS A 263 -0.89 3.56 9.02
N LEU A 264 -0.63 3.91 7.75
CA LEU A 264 -0.85 3.03 6.61
C LEU A 264 0.17 1.89 6.56
N PRO A 265 -0.22 0.68 6.14
CA PRO A 265 0.72 -0.42 5.96
C PRO A 265 1.76 -0.13 4.87
N VAL A 266 2.97 -0.62 5.08
CA VAL A 266 4.13 -0.43 4.20
C VAL A 266 4.59 -1.77 3.64
N VAL A 267 4.50 -1.93 2.33
CA VAL A 267 5.03 -3.07 1.55
C VAL A 267 6.35 -2.68 0.92
N VAL A 268 7.25 -3.65 0.75
CA VAL A 268 8.50 -3.47 0.00
C VAL A 268 8.52 -4.42 -1.19
N ASP A 269 8.91 -3.91 -2.36
CA ASP A 269 9.07 -4.64 -3.62
C ASP A 269 10.55 -4.70 -4.01
N PRO A 270 11.32 -5.70 -3.55
CA PRO A 270 12.73 -5.84 -3.88
C PRO A 270 12.94 -6.26 -5.34
N SER A 271 11.99 -6.93 -6.00
CA SER A 271 12.08 -7.33 -7.39
C SER A 271 12.26 -6.12 -8.31
N HIS A 272 11.34 -5.15 -8.23
CA HIS A 272 11.47 -3.91 -9.00
C HIS A 272 12.52 -2.95 -8.42
N GLY A 273 12.81 -3.04 -7.13
CA GLY A 273 13.84 -2.24 -6.49
C GLY A 273 15.22 -2.56 -7.04
N THR A 274 15.59 -3.82 -7.04
CA THR A 274 16.94 -4.26 -7.42
C THR A 274 17.08 -4.61 -8.90
N GLY A 275 16.04 -5.20 -9.52
CA GLY A 275 16.04 -5.62 -10.92
C GLY A 275 16.79 -6.92 -11.19
N HIS A 276 17.22 -7.66 -10.16
CA HIS A 276 17.99 -8.89 -10.27
C HIS A 276 17.53 -9.94 -9.28
N ALA A 277 17.26 -11.16 -9.75
CA ALA A 277 16.73 -12.26 -8.94
C ALA A 277 17.64 -12.60 -7.74
N TYR A 278 18.98 -12.60 -7.90
CA TYR A 278 19.91 -12.91 -6.81
C TYR A 278 19.90 -11.90 -5.65
N LEU A 279 19.38 -10.69 -5.86
CA LEU A 279 19.23 -9.66 -4.84
C LEU A 279 17.87 -9.69 -4.13
N VAL A 280 16.88 -10.37 -4.70
CA VAL A 280 15.51 -10.37 -4.17
C VAL A 280 15.46 -10.96 -2.76
N GLU A 281 16.03 -12.15 -2.56
CA GLU A 281 16.00 -12.82 -1.26
C GLU A 281 16.67 -11.98 -0.15
N PRO A 282 17.93 -11.53 -0.27
CA PRO A 282 18.57 -10.76 0.79
C PRO A 282 17.83 -9.43 1.08
N MET A 283 17.31 -8.77 0.06
CA MET A 283 16.57 -7.51 0.25
C MET A 283 15.17 -7.72 0.82
N ALA A 284 14.50 -8.82 0.47
CA ALA A 284 13.22 -9.20 1.08
C ALA A 284 13.38 -9.50 2.59
N MET A 285 14.42 -10.22 2.95
CA MET A 285 14.78 -10.51 4.35
C MET A 285 15.09 -9.23 5.12
N ALA A 286 15.89 -8.33 4.55
CA ALA A 286 16.21 -7.04 5.15
C ALA A 286 14.97 -6.14 5.30
N ALA A 287 14.06 -6.15 4.33
CA ALA A 287 12.80 -5.41 4.40
C ALA A 287 11.86 -5.94 5.51
N ALA A 288 11.79 -7.26 5.69
CA ALA A 288 11.06 -7.87 6.80
C ALA A 288 11.65 -7.46 8.15
N ALA A 289 13.00 -7.47 8.27
CA ALA A 289 13.71 -7.01 9.46
C ALA A 289 13.57 -5.50 9.71
N ALA A 290 13.41 -4.68 8.66
CA ALA A 290 13.11 -3.25 8.79
C ALA A 290 11.68 -2.95 9.27
N GLY A 291 10.83 -3.96 9.42
CA GLY A 291 9.46 -3.81 9.93
C GLY A 291 8.40 -3.59 8.86
N ALA A 292 8.65 -3.97 7.61
CA ALA A 292 7.63 -3.93 6.55
C ALA A 292 6.41 -4.80 6.92
N ASP A 293 5.22 -4.36 6.55
CA ASP A 293 3.96 -5.11 6.73
C ASP A 293 3.74 -6.15 5.63
N GLY A 294 4.52 -6.10 4.56
CA GLY A 294 4.47 -7.11 3.52
C GLY A 294 5.62 -6.98 2.53
N ILE A 295 5.84 -8.04 1.77
CA ILE A 295 6.86 -8.10 0.72
C ILE A 295 6.19 -8.53 -0.59
N MET A 296 6.47 -7.79 -1.67
CA MET A 296 6.03 -8.11 -3.02
C MET A 296 7.18 -8.73 -3.81
N ILE A 297 6.99 -9.93 -4.36
CA ILE A 297 8.04 -10.67 -5.09
C ILE A 297 7.50 -11.14 -6.43
N GLU A 298 8.26 -10.93 -7.50
CA GLU A 298 7.97 -11.50 -8.80
C GLU A 298 8.43 -12.95 -8.88
N VAL A 299 7.49 -13.82 -9.31
CA VAL A 299 7.70 -15.27 -9.45
C VAL A 299 7.23 -15.70 -10.82
N HIS A 300 8.07 -16.43 -11.54
CA HIS A 300 7.76 -16.94 -12.88
C HIS A 300 8.18 -18.41 -12.99
N ASN A 301 7.40 -19.23 -13.70
CA ASN A 301 7.70 -20.64 -13.91
C ASN A 301 8.92 -20.87 -14.82
N ASP A 302 9.21 -19.92 -15.71
CA ASP A 302 10.33 -19.95 -16.65
C ASP A 302 10.93 -18.54 -16.85
N PRO A 303 11.67 -18.00 -15.86
CA PRO A 303 12.18 -16.63 -15.89
C PRO A 303 13.00 -16.27 -17.15
N PRO A 304 13.84 -17.17 -17.69
CA PRO A 304 14.60 -16.86 -18.92
C PRO A 304 13.76 -16.54 -20.15
N HIS A 305 12.55 -17.08 -20.25
CA HIS A 305 11.63 -16.89 -21.38
C HIS A 305 10.45 -15.97 -21.06
N ALA A 306 10.45 -15.33 -19.88
CA ALA A 306 9.39 -14.40 -19.49
C ALA A 306 9.30 -13.21 -20.47
N LEU A 307 8.08 -12.85 -20.86
CA LEU A 307 7.82 -11.70 -21.75
C LEU A 307 8.10 -10.35 -21.05
N CYS A 308 8.20 -10.35 -19.72
CA CYS A 308 8.44 -9.16 -18.92
C CYS A 308 9.25 -9.46 -17.66
N ASP A 309 10.31 -8.67 -17.42
CA ASP A 309 11.09 -8.62 -16.18
C ASP A 309 11.62 -9.98 -15.64
N GLY A 310 11.94 -10.93 -16.56
CA GLY A 310 12.44 -12.25 -16.19
C GLY A 310 13.73 -12.23 -15.34
N ALA A 311 14.63 -11.26 -15.59
CA ALA A 311 15.91 -11.13 -14.88
C ALA A 311 15.75 -10.91 -13.35
N GLN A 312 14.62 -10.40 -12.89
CA GLN A 312 14.31 -10.14 -11.47
C GLN A 312 13.33 -11.14 -10.87
N SER A 313 12.76 -12.04 -11.69
CA SER A 313 11.79 -13.03 -11.24
C SER A 313 12.48 -14.23 -10.59
N LEU A 314 11.94 -14.69 -9.46
CA LEU A 314 12.34 -15.94 -8.82
C LEU A 314 11.61 -17.11 -9.48
N THR A 315 12.19 -18.31 -9.43
CA THR A 315 11.42 -19.53 -9.66
C THR A 315 10.51 -19.83 -8.47
N PRO A 316 9.47 -20.66 -8.60
CA PRO A 316 8.64 -21.09 -7.46
C PRO A 316 9.43 -21.70 -6.31
N GLU A 317 10.48 -22.49 -6.60
CA GLU A 317 11.33 -23.09 -5.58
C GLU A 317 12.16 -22.04 -4.84
N GLN A 318 12.74 -21.08 -5.55
CA GLN A 318 13.47 -19.96 -4.96
C GLN A 318 12.55 -19.11 -4.07
N PHE A 319 11.32 -18.84 -4.56
CA PHE A 319 10.33 -18.14 -3.77
C PHE A 319 9.95 -18.89 -2.49
N ALA A 320 9.71 -20.19 -2.56
CA ALA A 320 9.37 -21.01 -1.39
C ALA A 320 10.51 -21.01 -0.34
N GLN A 321 11.77 -21.01 -0.78
CA GLN A 321 12.92 -20.85 0.12
C GLN A 321 12.95 -19.47 0.76
N THR A 322 12.78 -18.42 -0.04
CA THR A 322 12.77 -17.03 0.40
C THR A 322 11.64 -16.78 1.43
N ALA A 323 10.43 -17.26 1.14
CA ALA A 323 9.28 -17.16 2.04
C ALA A 323 9.55 -17.76 3.42
N ARG A 324 10.11 -18.99 3.47
CA ARG A 324 10.50 -19.65 4.74
C ARG A 324 11.50 -18.79 5.55
N ARG A 325 12.46 -18.15 4.89
CA ARG A 325 13.47 -17.30 5.55
C ARG A 325 12.85 -16.01 6.07
N ILE A 326 11.95 -15.40 5.29
CA ILE A 326 11.21 -14.20 5.70
C ILE A 326 10.37 -14.49 6.96
N PHE A 327 9.62 -15.59 7.00
CA PHE A 327 8.81 -15.95 8.16
C PHE A 327 9.65 -16.18 9.41
N ARG A 328 10.83 -16.83 9.30
CA ARG A 328 11.76 -17.00 10.45
C ARG A 328 12.27 -15.66 10.99
N ILE A 329 12.57 -14.69 10.11
CA ILE A 329 12.95 -13.35 10.56
C ILE A 329 11.78 -12.69 11.30
N ARG A 330 10.58 -12.80 10.76
CA ARG A 330 9.38 -12.25 11.41
C ARG A 330 9.14 -12.85 12.79
N GLU A 331 9.29 -14.16 12.94
CA GLU A 331 9.21 -14.84 14.25
C GLU A 331 10.24 -14.28 15.23
N ALA A 332 11.50 -14.20 14.82
CA ALA A 332 12.59 -13.68 15.66
C ALA A 332 12.42 -12.21 16.08
N MET A 333 11.62 -11.42 15.35
CA MET A 333 11.35 -10.02 15.70
C MET A 333 10.16 -9.86 16.67
N GLN A 334 9.40 -10.93 16.94
CA GLN A 334 8.28 -10.91 17.89
C GLN A 334 8.72 -11.33 19.32
N GLU A 335 9.95 -11.83 19.47
CA GLU A 335 10.60 -12.10 20.74
C GLU A 335 11.20 -10.83 21.39
#